data_6737c44229ed1750321be5469516fd69
#
_entry.id   6737c44229ed1750321be5469516fd69
#
_cell.length_a   1.000
_cell.length_b   1.000
_cell.length_c   1.000
_cell.angle_alpha   90.00
_cell.angle_beta   90.00
_cell.angle_gamma   90.00
#
_symmetry.space_group_name_H-M   'P 1'
#
loop_
_entity.id
_entity.type
_entity.pdbx_description
1 polymer ?
#
loop_
_entity_poly.entity_id
_entity_poly.type
_entity_poly.pdbx_seq_one_letter_code
_entity_poly.pdbx_strand_id
1 'polypeptide(L)'
;MQKTYNFAEKIRERVWMLWWQIKSDIREGIVQQWKRFAMLGIIYAVCVIYFIMICSFSRHIDSYTCGDMILWVLRGVKKYDSGVIKTVDISSVYMLPNIFVAYIVGNYVIKDLYGFGKNIIVRTGSRFNWWISKCIWGILTAVLSYAILYAVIIVAGICTGGIKLAPTPEVCYSAISMDKQIIIQNTNLTGLVISLMAMSLLMTIT
;
A
#
# COMPACT_ATOMS: atom_id res chain seq x y z
N MET A 1 0.89 -47.64 -14.51
CA MET A 1 1.83 -47.01 -13.55
C MET A 1 2.78 -46.00 -14.16
N GLN A 2 3.33 -46.15 -15.34
CA GLN A 2 4.29 -45.24 -15.99
C GLN A 2 3.72 -43.85 -16.33
N LYS A 3 2.42 -43.75 -16.69
CA LYS A 3 1.75 -42.44 -17.01
C LYS A 3 1.56 -41.53 -15.79
N THR A 4 1.32 -42.10 -14.63
CA THR A 4 1.14 -41.33 -13.39
C THR A 4 2.47 -40.77 -12.85
N TYR A 5 3.55 -41.52 -13.03
CA TYR A 5 4.89 -41.08 -12.64
C TYR A 5 5.35 -39.89 -13.46
N ASN A 6 5.14 -39.91 -14.77
CA ASN A 6 5.44 -38.78 -15.66
C ASN A 6 4.62 -37.51 -15.36
N PHE A 7 3.41 -37.64 -14.84
CA PHE A 7 2.55 -36.51 -14.52
C PHE A 7 3.03 -35.75 -13.25
N ALA A 8 3.37 -36.51 -12.20
CA ALA A 8 3.89 -35.94 -10.95
C ALA A 8 5.25 -35.25 -11.15
N GLU A 9 6.12 -35.84 -11.97
CA GLU A 9 7.42 -35.25 -12.30
C GLU A 9 7.29 -33.96 -13.09
N LYS A 10 6.38 -33.88 -14.05
CA LYS A 10 6.07 -32.71 -14.84
C LYS A 10 5.46 -31.59 -14.01
N ILE A 11 4.65 -31.93 -12.98
CA ILE A 11 4.14 -30.92 -12.02
C ILE A 11 5.28 -30.38 -11.17
N ARG A 12 6.15 -31.24 -10.66
CA ARG A 12 7.30 -30.85 -9.83
C ARG A 12 8.23 -29.90 -10.58
N GLU A 13 8.53 -30.17 -11.83
CA GLU A 13 9.35 -29.30 -12.69
C GLU A 13 8.69 -27.93 -12.91
N ARG A 14 7.37 -27.90 -13.14
CA ARG A 14 6.63 -26.63 -13.30
C ARG A 14 6.63 -25.80 -12.02
N VAL A 15 6.42 -26.41 -10.88
CA VAL A 15 6.45 -25.76 -9.57
C VAL A 15 7.87 -25.23 -9.28
N TRP A 16 8.89 -26.02 -9.58
CA TRP A 16 10.28 -25.60 -9.40
C TRP A 16 10.66 -24.41 -10.30
N MET A 17 10.25 -24.43 -11.58
CA MET A 17 10.45 -23.30 -12.49
C MET A 17 9.73 -22.04 -12.02
N LEU A 18 8.48 -22.16 -11.54
CA LEU A 18 7.71 -21.05 -11.00
C LEU A 18 8.38 -20.46 -9.76
N TRP A 19 8.86 -21.30 -8.85
CA TRP A 19 9.61 -20.86 -7.67
C TRP A 19 10.88 -20.09 -8.04
N TRP A 20 11.62 -20.59 -9.00
CA TRP A 20 12.84 -19.94 -9.48
C TRP A 20 12.53 -18.58 -10.12
N GLN A 21 11.45 -18.50 -10.87
CA GLN A 21 10.98 -17.25 -11.48
C GLN A 21 10.56 -16.22 -10.43
N ILE A 22 9.77 -16.62 -9.41
CA ILE A 22 9.40 -15.75 -8.30
C ILE A 22 10.64 -15.22 -7.58
N LYS A 23 11.62 -16.07 -7.31
CA LYS A 23 12.87 -15.67 -6.66
C LYS A 23 13.66 -14.67 -7.49
N SER A 24 13.71 -14.85 -8.81
CA SER A 24 14.33 -13.91 -9.74
C SER A 24 13.59 -12.57 -9.75
N ASP A 25 12.24 -12.60 -9.82
CA ASP A 25 11.40 -11.40 -9.81
C ASP A 25 11.57 -10.60 -8.51
N ILE A 26 11.62 -11.26 -7.36
CA ILE A 26 11.89 -10.61 -6.07
C ILE A 26 13.26 -9.94 -6.08
N ARG A 27 14.28 -10.65 -6.53
CA ARG A 27 15.65 -10.10 -6.56
C ARG A 27 15.77 -8.91 -7.50
N GLU A 28 15.28 -9.03 -8.73
CA GLU A 28 15.37 -7.97 -9.72
C GLU A 28 14.41 -6.81 -9.40
N GLY A 29 13.21 -7.12 -8.97
CA GLY A 29 12.19 -6.13 -8.67
C GLY A 29 12.49 -5.32 -7.41
N ILE A 30 12.99 -5.93 -6.33
CA ILE A 30 13.31 -5.20 -5.09
C ILE A 30 14.70 -4.61 -5.16
N VAL A 31 15.74 -5.44 -5.43
CA VAL A 31 17.13 -5.00 -5.32
C VAL A 31 17.50 -4.01 -6.42
N GLN A 32 17.08 -4.21 -7.66
CA GLN A 32 17.39 -3.27 -8.74
C GLN A 32 16.52 -2.00 -8.70
N GLN A 33 15.32 -2.08 -8.11
CA GLN A 33 14.40 -0.94 -8.05
C GLN A 33 14.36 -0.25 -6.66
N TRP A 34 15.33 -0.52 -5.79
CA TRP A 34 15.37 0.06 -4.44
C TRP A 34 15.24 1.59 -4.42
N LYS A 35 15.77 2.28 -5.45
CA LYS A 35 15.64 3.74 -5.60
C LYS A 35 14.19 4.20 -5.69
N ARG A 36 13.32 3.42 -6.34
CA ARG A 36 11.89 3.72 -6.45
C ARG A 36 11.18 3.53 -5.12
N PHE A 37 11.52 2.50 -4.35
CA PHE A 37 11.01 2.32 -3.00
C PHE A 37 11.49 3.42 -2.05
N ALA A 38 12.74 3.88 -2.20
CA ALA A 38 13.23 5.04 -1.46
C ALA A 38 12.46 6.32 -1.83
N MET A 39 12.16 6.55 -3.11
CA MET A 39 11.30 7.68 -3.54
C MET A 39 9.89 7.57 -2.95
N LEU A 40 9.31 6.36 -2.90
CA LEU A 40 8.02 6.14 -2.26
C LEU A 40 8.07 6.48 -0.76
N GLY A 41 9.14 6.10 -0.07
CA GLY A 41 9.37 6.49 1.33
C GLY A 41 9.45 8.00 1.52
N ILE A 42 10.11 8.72 0.60
CA ILE A 42 10.15 10.19 0.61
C ILE A 42 8.75 10.78 0.41
N ILE A 43 7.96 10.24 -0.51
CA ILE A 43 6.57 10.68 -0.74
C ILE A 43 5.75 10.53 0.55
N TYR A 44 5.84 9.39 1.22
CA TYR A 44 5.15 9.16 2.49
C TYR A 44 5.66 10.11 3.60
N ALA A 45 6.96 10.35 3.67
CA ALA A 45 7.54 11.28 4.63
C ALA A 45 7.00 12.70 4.42
N VAL A 46 6.93 13.17 3.17
CA VAL A 46 6.34 14.47 2.82
C VAL A 46 4.87 14.54 3.24
N CYS A 47 4.07 13.49 3.00
CA CYS A 47 2.67 13.44 3.43
C CYS A 47 2.53 13.54 4.95
N VAL A 48 3.38 12.83 5.71
CA VAL A 48 3.37 12.86 7.18
C VAL A 48 3.85 14.20 7.71
N ILE A 49 4.90 14.79 7.15
CA ILE A 49 5.40 16.11 7.53
C ILE A 49 4.31 17.17 7.26
N TYR A 50 3.63 17.10 6.13
CA TYR A 50 2.52 18.00 5.81
C TYR A 50 1.39 17.91 6.85
N PHE A 51 1.04 16.70 7.30
CA PHE A 51 0.09 16.50 8.39
C PHE A 51 0.57 17.16 9.69
N ILE A 52 1.82 16.94 10.08
CA ILE A 52 2.41 17.53 11.29
C ILE A 52 2.35 19.05 11.22
N MET A 53 2.64 19.66 10.06
CA MET A 53 2.54 21.10 9.86
C MET A 53 1.10 21.59 10.06
N ILE A 54 0.11 20.92 9.49
CA ILE A 54 -1.31 21.28 9.68
C ILE A 54 -1.67 21.25 11.16
N CYS A 55 -1.31 20.19 11.88
CA CYS A 55 -1.58 20.08 13.30
C CYS A 55 -0.89 21.17 14.12
N SER A 56 0.36 21.48 13.81
CA SER A 56 1.13 22.53 14.50
C SER A 56 0.58 23.96 14.28
N PHE A 57 -0.03 24.21 13.12
CA PHE A 57 -0.68 25.51 12.84
C PHE A 57 -2.11 25.61 13.40
N SER A 58 -2.73 24.49 13.75
CA SER A 58 -4.07 24.44 14.35
C SER A 58 -4.01 24.76 15.83
N ARG A 59 -4.61 25.88 16.26
CA ARG A 59 -4.66 26.31 17.68
C ARG A 59 -5.46 25.36 18.61
N HIS A 60 -6.13 24.37 18.05
CA HIS A 60 -7.02 23.45 18.78
C HIS A 60 -6.47 22.01 18.91
N ILE A 61 -5.24 21.79 18.45
CA ILE A 61 -4.63 20.44 18.48
C ILE A 61 -3.38 20.50 19.35
N ASP A 62 -3.53 20.09 20.61
CA ASP A 62 -2.42 20.06 21.58
C ASP A 62 -1.55 18.80 21.44
N SER A 63 -2.11 17.71 20.91
CA SER A 63 -1.40 16.44 20.72
C SER A 63 -1.97 15.64 19.55
N TYR A 64 -1.12 14.91 18.85
CA TYR A 64 -1.50 13.98 17.78
C TYR A 64 -0.74 12.67 17.93
N THR A 65 -1.31 11.59 17.39
CA THR A 65 -0.81 10.23 17.57
C THR A 65 -0.50 9.55 16.23
N CYS A 66 0.19 8.39 16.26
CA CYS A 66 0.39 7.57 15.06
C CYS A 66 -0.94 7.17 14.41
N GLY A 67 -1.99 6.93 15.22
CA GLY A 67 -3.34 6.61 14.70
C GLY A 67 -3.91 7.74 13.85
N ASP A 68 -3.70 9.00 14.24
CA ASP A 68 -4.14 10.17 13.48
C ASP A 68 -3.41 10.29 12.15
N MET A 69 -2.10 10.02 12.13
CA MET A 69 -1.29 10.03 10.90
C MET A 69 -1.75 8.95 9.92
N ILE A 70 -2.07 7.74 10.42
CA ILE A 70 -2.61 6.65 9.60
C ILE A 70 -3.95 7.05 8.99
N LEU A 71 -4.87 7.57 9.81
CA LEU A 71 -6.18 8.03 9.34
C LEU A 71 -6.06 9.14 8.30
N TRP A 72 -5.14 10.09 8.51
CA TRP A 72 -4.90 11.16 7.55
C TRP A 72 -4.43 10.65 6.19
N VAL A 73 -3.45 9.74 6.17
CA VAL A 73 -2.88 9.21 4.92
C VAL A 73 -3.86 8.28 4.22
N LEU A 74 -4.59 7.45 4.98
CA LEU A 74 -5.52 6.45 4.43
C LEU A 74 -6.95 6.96 4.28
N ARG A 75 -7.23 8.23 4.63
CA ARG A 75 -8.57 8.79 4.43
C ARG A 75 -8.94 8.75 2.95
N GLY A 76 -10.05 8.10 2.67
CA GLY A 76 -10.62 8.04 1.32
C GLY A 76 -11.39 9.30 0.93
N VAL A 77 -12.41 9.11 0.12
CA VAL A 77 -13.32 10.17 -0.34
C VAL A 77 -14.29 10.56 0.79
N LYS A 78 -14.53 11.86 0.98
CA LYS A 78 -15.55 12.35 1.92
C LYS A 78 -16.94 11.87 1.46
N LYS A 79 -17.83 11.60 2.45
CA LYS A 79 -19.21 11.24 2.18
C LYS A 79 -19.87 12.29 1.26
N TYR A 80 -20.45 11.83 0.17
CA TYR A 80 -21.18 12.67 -0.77
C TYR A 80 -22.54 13.02 -0.18
N ASP A 81 -22.81 14.30 -0.01
CA ASP A 81 -24.12 14.81 0.40
C ASP A 81 -24.89 15.24 -0.86
N SER A 82 -25.96 14.49 -1.18
CA SER A 82 -26.74 14.63 -2.44
C SER A 82 -27.47 15.96 -2.62
N GLY A 83 -27.43 16.85 -1.61
CA GLY A 83 -28.14 18.13 -1.65
C GLY A 83 -27.37 19.30 -2.30
N VAL A 84 -26.07 19.15 -2.55
CA VAL A 84 -25.24 20.20 -3.15
C VAL A 84 -24.31 19.54 -4.16
N ILE A 85 -24.32 20.04 -5.40
CA ILE A 85 -23.37 19.60 -6.44
C ILE A 85 -21.96 20.03 -5.99
N LYS A 86 -21.34 19.23 -5.15
CA LYS A 86 -19.94 19.37 -4.76
C LYS A 86 -19.13 18.37 -5.55
N THR A 87 -18.05 18.86 -6.12
CA THR A 87 -17.01 18.01 -6.74
C THR A 87 -16.57 16.95 -5.73
N VAL A 88 -16.42 15.72 -6.20
CA VAL A 88 -15.89 14.62 -5.37
C VAL A 88 -14.49 14.99 -4.90
N ASP A 89 -14.36 15.32 -3.61
CA ASP A 89 -13.09 15.75 -3.02
C ASP A 89 -12.26 14.52 -2.67
N ILE A 90 -11.48 14.07 -3.65
CA ILE A 90 -10.58 12.93 -3.49
C ILE A 90 -9.30 13.43 -2.82
N SER A 91 -8.93 12.83 -1.70
CA SER A 91 -7.68 13.18 -1.00
C SER A 91 -6.47 12.88 -1.87
N SER A 92 -5.76 13.92 -2.32
CA SER A 92 -4.52 13.80 -3.08
C SER A 92 -3.45 13.01 -2.31
N VAL A 93 -3.47 13.10 -0.97
CA VAL A 93 -2.58 12.38 -0.07
C VAL A 93 -2.74 10.86 -0.19
N TYR A 94 -3.98 10.38 -0.41
CA TYR A 94 -4.26 8.96 -0.62
C TYR A 94 -3.95 8.52 -2.07
N MET A 95 -4.30 9.35 -3.07
CA MET A 95 -4.14 8.97 -4.49
C MET A 95 -2.68 8.89 -4.92
N LEU A 96 -1.86 9.85 -4.53
CA LEU A 96 -0.50 9.99 -5.03
C LEU A 96 0.39 8.76 -4.74
N PRO A 97 0.44 8.21 -3.51
CA PRO A 97 1.18 6.99 -3.24
C PRO A 97 0.66 5.78 -4.02
N ASN A 98 -0.68 5.62 -4.14
CA ASN A 98 -1.27 4.48 -4.86
C ASN A 98 -0.95 4.53 -6.35
N ILE A 99 -1.00 5.70 -6.99
CA ILE A 99 -0.57 5.89 -8.39
C ILE A 99 0.92 5.54 -8.53
N PHE A 100 1.75 5.91 -7.56
CA PHE A 100 3.17 5.61 -7.61
C PHE A 100 3.47 4.11 -7.43
N VAL A 101 2.71 3.40 -6.58
CA VAL A 101 2.77 1.93 -6.46
C VAL A 101 2.37 1.27 -7.77
N ALA A 102 1.26 1.70 -8.39
CA ALA A 102 0.83 1.20 -9.69
C ALA A 102 1.89 1.44 -10.77
N TYR A 103 2.56 2.59 -10.75
CA TYR A 103 3.70 2.89 -11.63
C TYR A 103 4.88 1.94 -11.40
N ILE A 104 5.25 1.63 -10.16
CA ILE A 104 6.33 0.69 -9.85
C ILE A 104 6.01 -0.69 -10.43
N VAL A 105 4.80 -1.20 -10.15
CA VAL A 105 4.35 -2.51 -10.61
C VAL A 105 4.29 -2.56 -12.14
N GLY A 106 3.61 -1.61 -12.77
CA GLY A 106 3.42 -1.56 -14.22
C GLY A 106 4.74 -1.45 -14.98
N ASN A 107 5.64 -0.57 -14.54
CA ASN A 107 6.94 -0.38 -15.18
C ASN A 107 7.81 -1.64 -15.08
N TYR A 108 7.75 -2.38 -13.97
CA TYR A 108 8.47 -3.63 -13.84
C TYR A 108 7.94 -4.69 -14.82
N VAL A 109 6.63 -4.88 -14.87
CA VAL A 109 5.98 -5.86 -15.75
C VAL A 109 6.28 -5.55 -17.23
N ILE A 110 6.19 -4.28 -17.63
CA ILE A 110 6.47 -3.84 -18.98
C ILE A 110 7.95 -4.08 -19.32
N LYS A 111 8.87 -3.68 -18.45
CA LYS A 111 10.31 -3.88 -18.66
C LYS A 111 10.68 -5.36 -18.78
N ASP A 112 10.07 -6.22 -17.95
CA ASP A 112 10.29 -7.66 -18.02
C ASP A 112 9.73 -8.25 -19.33
N LEU A 113 8.52 -7.83 -19.74
CA LEU A 113 7.90 -8.31 -20.99
C LEU A 113 8.76 -8.02 -22.23
N TYR A 114 9.35 -6.82 -22.31
CA TYR A 114 10.23 -6.46 -23.42
C TYR A 114 11.64 -7.02 -23.29
N GLY A 115 12.07 -7.43 -22.10
CA GLY A 115 13.38 -7.98 -21.81
C GLY A 115 13.41 -9.50 -21.71
N PHE A 116 13.77 -9.97 -20.53
CA PHE A 116 13.99 -11.40 -20.22
C PHE A 116 12.72 -12.24 -20.24
N GLY A 117 11.59 -11.66 -19.86
CA GLY A 117 10.28 -12.34 -19.81
C GLY A 117 9.84 -12.88 -21.15
N LYS A 118 10.12 -12.18 -22.25
CA LYS A 118 9.84 -12.67 -23.61
C LYS A 118 10.55 -14.01 -23.89
N ASN A 119 11.81 -14.14 -23.49
CA ASN A 119 12.58 -15.37 -23.67
C ASN A 119 12.08 -16.50 -22.76
N ILE A 120 11.63 -16.19 -21.54
CA ILE A 120 11.04 -17.17 -20.63
C ILE A 120 9.73 -17.70 -21.19
N ILE A 121 8.84 -16.87 -21.68
CA ILE A 121 7.55 -17.27 -22.26
C ILE A 121 7.76 -18.21 -23.45
N VAL A 122 8.74 -17.94 -24.30
CA VAL A 122 9.06 -18.77 -25.45
C VAL A 122 9.67 -20.12 -25.03
N ARG A 123 10.57 -20.12 -24.03
CA ARG A 123 11.25 -21.36 -23.58
C ARG A 123 10.37 -22.27 -22.74
N THR A 124 9.57 -21.71 -21.84
CA THR A 124 8.72 -22.50 -20.93
C THR A 124 7.38 -22.89 -21.52
N GLY A 125 6.96 -22.26 -22.62
CA GLY A 125 5.67 -22.50 -23.28
C GLY A 125 4.44 -22.22 -22.40
N SER A 126 4.64 -21.71 -21.18
CA SER A 126 3.57 -21.47 -20.21
C SER A 126 3.45 -19.99 -19.84
N ARG A 127 2.56 -19.31 -20.55
CA ARG A 127 2.19 -17.92 -20.24
C ARG A 127 1.57 -17.78 -18.85
N PHE A 128 0.90 -18.82 -18.37
CA PHE A 128 0.21 -18.84 -17.10
C PHE A 128 1.17 -18.72 -15.91
N ASN A 129 2.28 -19.42 -15.91
CA ASN A 129 3.28 -19.33 -14.84
C ASN A 129 3.91 -17.93 -14.76
N TRP A 130 4.16 -17.32 -15.90
CA TRP A 130 4.65 -15.95 -15.96
C TRP A 130 3.65 -14.96 -15.33
N TRP A 131 2.35 -15.09 -15.68
CA TRP A 131 1.32 -14.24 -15.10
C TRP A 131 1.21 -14.39 -13.59
N ILE A 132 1.20 -15.61 -13.06
CA ILE A 132 1.16 -15.87 -11.62
C ILE A 132 2.34 -15.20 -10.92
N SER A 133 3.55 -15.32 -11.47
CA SER A 133 4.74 -14.67 -10.89
C SER A 133 4.56 -13.15 -10.82
N LYS A 134 3.98 -12.52 -11.84
CA LYS A 134 3.73 -11.06 -11.84
C LYS A 134 2.62 -10.65 -10.87
N CYS A 135 1.59 -11.45 -10.70
CA CYS A 135 0.57 -11.22 -9.66
C CYS A 135 1.18 -11.29 -8.25
N ILE A 136 2.00 -12.30 -7.98
CA ILE A 136 2.71 -12.42 -6.69
C ILE A 136 3.63 -11.23 -6.47
N TRP A 137 4.35 -10.78 -7.50
CA TRP A 137 5.17 -9.58 -7.46
C TRP A 137 4.34 -8.33 -7.11
N GLY A 138 3.17 -8.14 -7.74
CA GLY A 138 2.27 -7.03 -7.47
C GLY A 138 1.81 -7.00 -6.00
N ILE A 139 1.37 -8.14 -5.49
CA ILE A 139 0.97 -8.31 -4.08
C ILE A 139 2.13 -7.97 -3.14
N LEU A 140 3.33 -8.49 -3.42
CA LEU A 140 4.50 -8.23 -2.60
C LEU A 140 4.88 -6.75 -2.59
N THR A 141 4.79 -6.09 -3.74
CA THR A 141 5.05 -4.65 -3.88
C THR A 141 4.04 -3.82 -3.07
N ALA A 142 2.76 -4.19 -3.09
CA ALA A 142 1.73 -3.55 -2.28
C ALA A 142 2.03 -3.71 -0.78
N VAL A 143 2.30 -4.92 -0.32
CA VAL A 143 2.65 -5.20 1.08
C VAL A 143 3.88 -4.40 1.51
N LEU A 144 4.93 -4.37 0.68
CA LEU A 144 6.16 -3.64 0.95
C LEU A 144 5.91 -2.13 1.02
N SER A 145 5.06 -1.58 0.16
CA SER A 145 4.71 -0.15 0.16
C SER A 145 4.03 0.27 1.46
N TYR A 146 3.08 -0.54 1.98
CA TYR A 146 2.45 -0.28 3.28
C TYR A 146 3.42 -0.48 4.45
N ALA A 147 4.33 -1.45 4.37
CA ALA A 147 5.38 -1.60 5.37
C ALA A 147 6.27 -0.35 5.46
N ILE A 148 6.62 0.26 4.31
CA ILE A 148 7.36 1.52 4.27
C ILE A 148 6.54 2.66 4.86
N LEU A 149 5.25 2.76 4.54
CA LEU A 149 4.35 3.77 5.11
C LEU A 149 4.33 3.69 6.64
N TYR A 150 4.10 2.49 7.19
CA TYR A 150 4.05 2.31 8.64
C TYR A 150 5.39 2.57 9.31
N ALA A 151 6.50 2.18 8.68
CA ALA A 151 7.83 2.51 9.18
C ALA A 151 8.04 4.04 9.28
N VAL A 152 7.63 4.79 8.26
CA VAL A 152 7.71 6.26 8.27
C VAL A 152 6.83 6.85 9.38
N ILE A 153 5.61 6.37 9.57
CA ILE A 153 4.70 6.85 10.63
C ILE A 153 5.25 6.54 12.01
N ILE A 154 5.81 5.34 12.24
CA ILE A 154 6.42 4.97 13.52
C ILE A 154 7.60 5.88 13.83
N VAL A 155 8.47 6.13 12.86
CA VAL A 155 9.61 7.04 13.03
C VAL A 155 9.13 8.45 13.38
N ALA A 156 8.12 8.95 12.67
CA ALA A 156 7.52 10.25 12.96
C ALA A 156 6.89 10.28 14.37
N GLY A 157 6.19 9.23 14.78
CA GLY A 157 5.60 9.10 16.10
C GLY A 157 6.63 9.07 17.23
N ILE A 158 7.79 8.43 17.01
CA ILE A 158 8.92 8.47 17.97
C ILE A 158 9.45 9.90 18.10
N CYS A 159 9.62 10.61 17.00
CA CYS A 159 10.11 12.00 17.01
C CYS A 159 9.14 12.98 17.68
N THR A 160 7.84 12.73 17.62
CA THR A 160 6.80 13.61 18.18
C THR A 160 6.26 13.16 19.54
N GLY A 161 6.70 11.99 20.04
CA GLY A 161 6.26 11.44 21.33
C GLY A 161 4.87 10.81 21.32
N GLY A 162 4.21 10.71 20.16
CA GLY A 162 2.83 10.23 19.99
C GLY A 162 2.71 8.79 19.49
N ILE A 163 3.36 7.81 20.13
CA ILE A 163 3.40 6.38 19.67
C ILE A 163 2.06 5.65 19.84
N LYS A 164 0.99 6.31 20.30
CA LYS A 164 -0.31 5.64 20.50
C LYS A 164 -1.00 5.37 19.16
N LEU A 165 -1.60 4.17 19.03
CA LEU A 165 -2.41 3.81 17.85
C LEU A 165 -3.85 4.35 17.95
N ALA A 166 -4.29 4.73 19.14
CA ALA A 166 -5.61 5.31 19.36
C ALA A 166 -5.62 6.75 18.83
N PRO A 167 -6.47 7.08 17.84
CA PRO A 167 -6.55 8.45 17.32
C PRO A 167 -7.22 9.37 18.35
N THR A 168 -6.85 10.66 18.30
CA THR A 168 -7.43 11.70 19.12
C THR A 168 -8.72 12.24 18.50
N PRO A 169 -9.84 12.32 19.26
CA PRO A 169 -11.12 12.81 18.73
C PRO A 169 -11.04 14.24 18.15
N GLU A 170 -10.19 15.09 18.73
CA GLU A 170 -9.98 16.47 18.29
C GLU A 170 -9.35 16.54 16.90
N VAL A 171 -8.35 15.70 16.63
CA VAL A 171 -7.69 15.63 15.32
C VAL A 171 -8.63 15.02 14.28
N CYS A 172 -9.38 13.98 14.65
CA CYS A 172 -10.38 13.38 13.77
C CYS A 172 -11.41 14.39 13.28
N TYR A 173 -11.87 15.27 14.19
CA TYR A 173 -12.85 16.29 13.85
C TYR A 173 -12.26 17.44 13.08
N SER A 174 -11.12 18.02 13.52
CA SER A 174 -10.57 19.27 12.97
C SER A 174 -9.72 19.03 11.71
N ALA A 175 -8.76 18.13 11.76
CA ALA A 175 -7.82 17.90 10.66
C ALA A 175 -8.37 16.92 9.61
N ILE A 176 -9.09 15.88 10.05
CA ILE A 176 -9.59 14.82 9.17
C ILE A 176 -11.01 15.12 8.67
N SER A 177 -11.73 16.06 9.29
CA SER A 177 -13.11 16.44 8.97
C SER A 177 -14.09 15.27 9.04
N MET A 178 -13.93 14.38 10.04
CA MET A 178 -14.88 13.31 10.31
C MET A 178 -16.15 13.85 10.97
N ASP A 179 -17.30 13.24 10.65
CA ASP A 179 -18.56 13.58 11.30
C ASP A 179 -18.53 13.30 12.81
N LYS A 180 -18.96 14.27 13.62
CA LYS A 180 -19.05 14.10 15.09
C LYS A 180 -19.86 12.88 15.50
N GLN A 181 -20.91 12.53 14.75
CA GLN A 181 -21.73 11.36 15.02
C GLN A 181 -20.97 10.04 14.88
N ILE A 182 -20.05 9.93 13.93
CA ILE A 182 -19.22 8.73 13.74
C ILE A 182 -18.23 8.58 14.89
N ILE A 183 -17.68 9.68 15.38
CA ILE A 183 -16.73 9.69 16.50
C ILE A 183 -17.43 9.29 17.82
N ILE A 184 -18.65 9.78 18.05
CA ILE A 184 -19.43 9.50 19.28
C ILE A 184 -19.96 8.06 19.26
N GLN A 185 -20.38 7.54 18.11
CA GLN A 185 -20.92 6.17 17.98
C GLN A 185 -19.83 5.10 18.02
N ASN A 186 -18.60 5.42 17.65
CA ASN A 186 -17.50 4.46 17.55
C ASN A 186 -16.63 4.54 18.81
N THR A 187 -17.00 3.79 19.84
CA THR A 187 -16.21 3.65 21.08
C THR A 187 -14.85 3.00 20.84
N ASN A 188 -14.62 2.39 19.68
CA ASN A 188 -13.39 1.65 19.35
C ASN A 188 -12.66 2.27 18.14
N LEU A 189 -12.17 3.51 18.31
CA LEU A 189 -11.42 4.24 17.28
C LEU A 189 -10.16 3.48 16.79
N THR A 190 -9.53 2.71 17.65
CA THR A 190 -8.42 1.80 17.27
C THR A 190 -8.85 0.72 16.30
N GLY A 191 -10.04 0.14 16.49
CA GLY A 191 -10.62 -0.84 15.57
C GLY A 191 -10.87 -0.24 14.18
N LEU A 192 -11.28 1.03 14.13
CA LEU A 192 -11.47 1.75 12.87
C LEU A 192 -10.14 1.95 12.11
N VAL A 193 -9.05 2.29 12.81
CA VAL A 193 -7.71 2.40 12.20
C VAL A 193 -7.29 1.06 11.62
N ILE A 194 -7.43 -0.04 12.38
CA ILE A 194 -7.05 -1.39 11.92
C ILE A 194 -7.88 -1.81 10.70
N SER A 195 -9.19 -1.55 10.72
CA SER A 195 -10.06 -1.88 9.58
C SER A 195 -9.70 -1.09 8.32
N LEU A 196 -9.37 0.19 8.45
CA LEU A 196 -8.88 1.02 7.34
C LEU A 196 -7.54 0.52 6.79
N MET A 197 -6.62 0.12 7.67
CA MET A 197 -5.35 -0.48 7.25
C MET A 197 -5.59 -1.75 6.42
N ALA A 198 -6.46 -2.65 6.87
CA ALA A 198 -6.79 -3.88 6.16
C ALA A 198 -7.50 -3.60 4.82
N MET A 199 -8.50 -2.72 4.82
CA MET A 199 -9.25 -2.34 3.62
C MET A 199 -8.38 -1.68 2.57
N SER A 200 -7.48 -0.76 2.95
CA SER A 200 -6.61 -0.07 1.99
C SER A 200 -5.61 -1.03 1.36
N LEU A 201 -5.08 -1.99 2.12
CA LEU A 201 -4.20 -3.03 1.60
C LEU A 201 -4.95 -3.94 0.62
N LEU A 202 -6.16 -4.37 0.94
CA LEU A 202 -7.01 -5.18 0.04
C LEU A 202 -7.33 -4.43 -1.25
N MET A 203 -7.71 -3.15 -1.17
CA MET A 203 -7.99 -2.30 -2.33
C MET A 203 -6.78 -2.11 -3.26
N THR A 204 -5.58 -2.16 -2.72
CA THR A 204 -4.36 -2.01 -3.53
C THR A 204 -3.95 -3.33 -4.20
N ILE A 205 -4.39 -4.47 -3.64
CA ILE A 205 -4.11 -5.81 -4.20
C ILE A 205 -5.13 -6.19 -5.29
N THR A 206 -6.36 -5.69 -5.21
CA THR A 206 -7.42 -5.94 -6.22
C THR A 206 -7.32 -5.02 -7.40
#